data_ed5e70dca5adfc2805de31327e9ed5cc
#
_entry.id   ed5e70dca5adfc2805de31327e9ed5cc
#
_cell.length_a   1.000
_cell.length_b   1.000
_cell.length_c   1.000
_cell.angle_alpha   90.00
_cell.angle_beta   90.00
_cell.angle_gamma   90.00
#
_symmetry.space_group_name_H-M   'P 1'
#
loop_
_entity.id
_entity.type
_entity.pdbx_description
1 polymer ?
#
loop_
_entity_poly.entity_id
_entity_poly.type
_entity_poly.pdbx_seq_one_letter_code
_entity_poly.pdbx_strand_id
1 'polypeptide(L)'
;MVLSVCIPVYNSDVKVLALAISKQIAINNFPVEIIVLDDASSPDIELINRDALAEITNTRYFSLPENIGRSAIRNRFIDLAYGDFVLFIDGDSHVISEDFIGNYLENIQLNSGDLIFGGSVYQNERPSRDKYLRWKYSICRESKSADTRTRSHYGFKTNNFCVKKAVLKEYSFDERIKGYGHEDTLFGFVLLQNNIKIVHIENPVLNSCLDSNPIFLDKTKQSIQNLWFIHEEIQPNIDFINHVRLLKTYYNVKTYRAIPLLRFVNYLVGKSNEHFLKSGWFTMRMFDFYKLAMLVNWTDKKGK
;
A
#
# COMPACT_ATOMS: atom_id res chain seq x y z
N MET A 1 -22.17 15.70 -2.11
CA MET A 1 -21.21 14.89 -2.88
C MET A 1 -21.07 13.56 -2.17
N VAL A 2 -21.14 12.47 -2.91
CA VAL A 2 -21.11 11.13 -2.27
C VAL A 2 -19.69 10.60 -2.14
N LEU A 3 -18.83 10.84 -3.14
CA LEU A 3 -17.50 10.25 -3.23
C LEU A 3 -16.47 11.32 -3.64
N SER A 4 -15.33 11.32 -2.96
CA SER A 4 -14.13 12.05 -3.36
C SER A 4 -13.03 11.06 -3.74
N VAL A 5 -12.56 11.10 -4.97
CA VAL A 5 -11.39 10.32 -5.42
C VAL A 5 -10.14 11.09 -5.03
N CYS A 6 -9.30 10.49 -4.18
CA CYS A 6 -8.12 11.11 -3.59
C CYS A 6 -6.85 10.41 -4.09
N ILE A 7 -6.01 11.15 -4.79
CA ILE A 7 -4.79 10.64 -5.42
C ILE A 7 -3.58 11.31 -4.74
N PRO A 8 -2.92 10.63 -3.79
CA PRO A 8 -1.63 11.08 -3.27
C PRO A 8 -0.54 10.88 -4.33
N VAL A 9 0.28 11.89 -4.55
CA VAL A 9 1.31 11.91 -5.59
C VAL A 9 2.67 12.23 -5.00
N TYR A 10 3.69 11.52 -5.45
CA TYR A 10 5.09 11.87 -5.26
C TYR A 10 5.91 11.37 -6.44
N ASN A 11 6.46 12.28 -7.23
CA ASN A 11 7.27 11.99 -8.42
C ASN A 11 6.58 11.03 -9.42
N SER A 12 5.28 11.21 -9.66
CA SER A 12 4.49 10.42 -10.61
C SER A 12 3.62 11.32 -11.47
N ASP A 13 3.58 11.07 -12.78
CA ASP A 13 2.60 11.67 -13.69
C ASP A 13 1.25 10.98 -13.53
N VAL A 14 0.22 11.75 -13.16
CA VAL A 14 -1.14 11.23 -12.89
C VAL A 14 -2.16 11.62 -13.97
N LYS A 15 -1.74 12.22 -15.05
CA LYS A 15 -2.62 12.68 -16.14
C LYS A 15 -3.52 11.54 -16.66
N VAL A 16 -2.93 10.40 -16.99
CA VAL A 16 -3.68 9.26 -17.56
C VAL A 16 -4.70 8.71 -16.57
N LEU A 17 -4.34 8.61 -15.30
CA LEU A 17 -5.22 8.15 -14.23
C LEU A 17 -6.40 9.13 -14.04
N ALA A 18 -6.12 10.41 -13.90
CA ALA A 18 -7.14 11.44 -13.70
C ALA A 18 -8.10 11.55 -14.89
N LEU A 19 -7.59 11.49 -16.14
CA LEU A 19 -8.42 11.47 -17.34
C LEU A 19 -9.35 10.26 -17.40
N ALA A 20 -8.84 9.06 -17.08
CA ALA A 20 -9.65 7.84 -17.07
C ALA A 20 -10.82 7.93 -16.07
N ILE A 21 -10.55 8.47 -14.88
CA ILE A 21 -11.58 8.68 -13.84
C ILE A 21 -12.57 9.77 -14.26
N SER A 22 -12.06 10.93 -14.69
CA SER A 22 -12.91 12.06 -15.13
C SER A 22 -13.85 11.67 -16.27
N LYS A 23 -13.38 10.86 -17.22
CA LYS A 23 -14.21 10.34 -18.32
C LYS A 23 -15.39 9.51 -17.79
N GLN A 24 -15.16 8.62 -16.82
CA GLN A 24 -16.24 7.82 -16.22
C GLN A 24 -17.24 8.69 -15.45
N ILE A 25 -16.75 9.72 -14.73
CA ILE A 25 -17.60 10.68 -14.03
C ILE A 25 -18.50 11.44 -15.02
N ALA A 26 -17.91 11.94 -16.11
CA ALA A 26 -18.65 12.74 -17.10
C ALA A 26 -19.69 11.94 -17.88
N ILE A 27 -19.34 10.72 -18.32
CA ILE A 27 -20.27 9.86 -19.09
C ILE A 27 -21.52 9.51 -18.27
N ASN A 28 -21.34 9.24 -16.97
CA ASN A 28 -22.42 8.77 -16.10
C ASN A 28 -23.02 9.90 -15.23
N ASN A 29 -22.51 11.12 -15.36
CA ASN A 29 -22.91 12.28 -14.54
C ASN A 29 -22.85 11.98 -13.02
N PHE A 30 -21.82 11.30 -12.57
CA PHE A 30 -21.66 10.95 -11.16
C PHE A 30 -21.34 12.18 -10.29
N PRO A 31 -21.91 12.31 -9.09
CA PRO A 31 -21.61 13.39 -8.14
C PRO A 31 -20.28 13.15 -7.41
N VAL A 32 -19.18 13.07 -8.16
CA VAL A 32 -17.84 12.70 -7.73
C VAL A 32 -16.85 13.82 -8.06
N GLU A 33 -15.93 14.11 -7.15
CA GLU A 33 -14.77 14.99 -7.38
C GLU A 33 -13.47 14.19 -7.41
N ILE A 34 -12.46 14.76 -8.04
CA ILE A 34 -11.08 14.26 -8.02
C ILE A 34 -10.23 15.27 -7.26
N ILE A 35 -9.44 14.78 -6.29
CA ILE A 35 -8.48 15.58 -5.54
C ILE A 35 -7.11 14.94 -5.70
N VAL A 36 -6.19 15.70 -6.23
CA VAL A 36 -4.79 15.33 -6.34
C VAL A 36 -3.99 16.17 -5.35
N LEU A 37 -3.25 15.50 -4.47
CA LEU A 37 -2.37 16.15 -3.50
C LEU A 37 -0.93 15.67 -3.76
N ASP A 38 -0.08 16.61 -4.13
CA ASP A 38 1.33 16.37 -4.45
C ASP A 38 2.20 16.58 -3.20
N ASP A 39 2.93 15.55 -2.82
CA ASP A 39 3.79 15.50 -1.63
C ASP A 39 5.19 16.05 -1.91
N ALA A 40 5.27 17.24 -2.51
CA ALA A 40 6.51 17.92 -2.92
C ALA A 40 7.31 17.09 -3.96
N SER A 41 6.69 16.77 -5.07
CA SER A 41 7.39 16.20 -6.24
C SER A 41 8.45 17.17 -6.79
N SER A 42 9.33 16.64 -7.65
CA SER A 42 10.27 17.50 -8.39
C SER A 42 9.52 18.57 -9.20
N PRO A 43 10.10 19.77 -9.38
CA PRO A 43 9.44 20.88 -10.09
C PRO A 43 8.92 20.51 -11.47
N ASP A 44 9.62 19.64 -12.20
CA ASP A 44 9.20 19.20 -13.55
C ASP A 44 7.91 18.36 -13.47
N ILE A 45 7.82 17.43 -12.53
CA ILE A 45 6.61 16.60 -12.34
C ILE A 45 5.46 17.42 -11.80
N GLU A 46 5.72 18.32 -10.84
CA GLU A 46 4.71 19.25 -10.34
C GLU A 46 4.10 20.08 -11.47
N LEU A 47 4.93 20.64 -12.34
CA LEU A 47 4.47 21.44 -13.48
C LEU A 47 3.63 20.60 -14.45
N ILE A 48 4.11 19.41 -14.83
CA ILE A 48 3.39 18.49 -15.72
C ILE A 48 2.00 18.17 -15.15
N ASN A 49 1.91 17.82 -13.87
CA ASN A 49 0.65 17.46 -13.23
C ASN A 49 -0.28 18.68 -13.14
N ARG A 50 0.22 19.82 -12.69
CA ARG A 50 -0.58 21.04 -12.55
C ARG A 50 -1.21 21.45 -13.88
N ASP A 51 -0.43 21.50 -14.94
CA ASP A 51 -0.89 21.93 -16.26
C ASP A 51 -1.86 20.92 -16.87
N ALA A 52 -1.56 19.62 -16.75
CA ALA A 52 -2.43 18.57 -17.26
C ALA A 52 -3.77 18.49 -16.53
N LEU A 53 -3.78 18.70 -15.22
CA LEU A 53 -5.00 18.60 -14.40
C LEU A 53 -5.87 19.84 -14.43
N ALA A 54 -5.33 21.01 -14.80
CA ALA A 54 -6.10 22.24 -14.97
C ALA A 54 -7.20 22.13 -16.05
N GLU A 55 -6.99 21.26 -17.05
CA GLU A 55 -7.94 21.01 -18.13
C GLU A 55 -8.98 19.92 -17.81
N ILE A 56 -8.82 19.21 -16.67
CA ILE A 56 -9.70 18.09 -16.30
C ILE A 56 -10.81 18.60 -15.37
N THR A 57 -12.04 18.51 -15.83
CA THR A 57 -13.21 18.94 -15.05
C THR A 57 -13.35 18.15 -13.75
N ASN A 58 -13.92 18.78 -12.72
CA ASN A 58 -14.13 18.20 -11.38
C ASN A 58 -12.83 17.79 -10.66
N THR A 59 -11.67 18.34 -11.08
CA THR A 59 -10.37 18.03 -10.48
C THR A 59 -9.83 19.24 -9.72
N ARG A 60 -9.33 18.99 -8.51
CA ARG A 60 -8.58 19.95 -7.69
C ARG A 60 -7.18 19.45 -7.47
N TYR A 61 -6.18 20.27 -7.76
CA TYR A 61 -4.77 19.97 -7.54
C TYR A 61 -4.19 20.85 -6.45
N PHE A 62 -3.46 20.23 -5.52
CA PHE A 62 -2.72 20.93 -4.46
C PHE A 62 -1.30 20.38 -4.42
N SER A 63 -0.32 21.26 -4.19
CA SER A 63 1.08 20.91 -3.97
C SER A 63 1.51 21.33 -2.57
N LEU A 64 2.23 20.43 -1.89
CA LEU A 64 2.80 20.71 -0.58
C LEU A 64 4.22 21.28 -0.71
N PRO A 65 4.67 22.13 0.22
CA PRO A 65 6.01 22.71 0.17
C PRO A 65 7.11 21.70 0.56
N GLU A 66 6.75 20.62 1.24
CA GLU A 66 7.67 19.58 1.71
C GLU A 66 7.00 18.21 1.71
N ASN A 67 7.80 17.15 1.59
CA ASN A 67 7.31 15.77 1.64
C ASN A 67 6.95 15.39 3.07
N ILE A 68 5.66 15.16 3.34
CA ILE A 68 5.13 14.79 4.65
C ILE A 68 4.97 13.28 4.83
N GLY A 69 5.05 12.51 3.74
CA GLY A 69 5.03 11.05 3.74
C GLY A 69 3.65 10.41 3.69
N ARG A 70 3.64 9.09 3.50
CA ARG A 70 2.47 8.29 3.10
C ARG A 70 1.28 8.36 4.06
N SER A 71 1.52 8.35 5.36
CA SER A 71 0.46 8.45 6.38
C SER A 71 -0.14 9.85 6.41
N ALA A 72 0.71 10.86 6.56
CA ALA A 72 0.30 12.24 6.72
C ALA A 72 -0.45 12.78 5.48
N ILE A 73 0.03 12.46 4.27
CA ILE A 73 -0.65 12.91 3.05
C ILE A 73 -2.07 12.33 2.94
N ARG A 74 -2.28 11.04 3.32
CA ARG A 74 -3.63 10.46 3.31
C ARG A 74 -4.55 11.11 4.33
N ASN A 75 -4.03 11.48 5.49
CA ASN A 75 -4.80 12.20 6.50
C ASN A 75 -5.22 13.59 6.03
N ARG A 76 -4.39 14.30 5.22
CA ARG A 76 -4.74 15.62 4.67
C ARG A 76 -5.99 15.63 3.81
N PHE A 77 -6.31 14.52 3.15
CA PHE A 77 -7.53 14.43 2.35
C PHE A 77 -8.81 14.49 3.19
N ILE A 78 -8.75 14.21 4.50
CA ILE A 78 -9.90 14.31 5.41
C ILE A 78 -10.51 15.73 5.35
N ASP A 79 -9.67 16.74 5.32
CA ASP A 79 -10.11 18.15 5.31
C ASP A 79 -10.42 18.64 3.89
N LEU A 80 -9.81 18.05 2.87
CA LEU A 80 -9.98 18.46 1.48
C LEU A 80 -11.21 17.84 0.81
N ALA A 81 -11.58 16.61 1.18
CA ALA A 81 -12.65 15.86 0.55
C ALA A 81 -14.04 16.37 0.94
N TYR A 82 -14.92 16.58 -0.03
CA TYR A 82 -16.31 16.94 0.21
C TYR A 82 -17.24 15.72 0.34
N GLY A 83 -16.82 14.58 -0.21
CA GLY A 83 -17.60 13.35 -0.18
C GLY A 83 -17.72 12.73 1.21
N ASP A 84 -18.81 12.01 1.43
CA ASP A 84 -19.00 11.18 2.64
C ASP A 84 -18.10 9.93 2.62
N PHE A 85 -17.70 9.52 1.42
CA PHE A 85 -16.72 8.48 1.15
C PHE A 85 -15.48 9.05 0.45
N VAL A 86 -14.34 8.47 0.77
CA VAL A 86 -13.03 8.81 0.19
C VAL A 86 -12.46 7.57 -0.48
N LEU A 87 -12.23 7.64 -1.80
CA LEU A 87 -11.57 6.59 -2.58
C LEU A 87 -10.12 6.96 -2.81
N PHE A 88 -9.20 6.24 -2.19
CA PHE A 88 -7.77 6.40 -2.42
C PHE A 88 -7.30 5.53 -3.60
N ILE A 89 -6.52 6.14 -4.49
CA ILE A 89 -5.84 5.46 -5.60
C ILE A 89 -4.40 6.00 -5.64
N ASP A 90 -3.40 5.11 -5.55
CA ASP A 90 -2.00 5.54 -5.69
C ASP A 90 -1.74 6.09 -7.10
N GLY A 91 -0.97 7.19 -7.21
CA GLY A 91 -0.76 7.93 -8.44
C GLY A 91 -0.05 7.17 -9.57
N ASP A 92 0.60 6.05 -9.28
CA ASP A 92 1.25 5.15 -10.23
C ASP A 92 0.34 3.99 -10.72
N SER A 93 -0.96 4.04 -10.37
CA SER A 93 -1.96 3.05 -10.75
C SER A 93 -2.67 3.42 -12.05
N HIS A 94 -3.20 2.38 -12.74
CA HIS A 94 -4.07 2.56 -13.91
C HIS A 94 -5.44 1.92 -13.66
N VAL A 95 -6.50 2.65 -13.98
CA VAL A 95 -7.87 2.12 -14.00
C VAL A 95 -8.03 1.26 -15.24
N ILE A 96 -8.48 0.01 -15.05
CA ILE A 96 -8.64 -0.98 -16.14
C ILE A 96 -10.11 -1.36 -16.39
N SER A 97 -11.01 -1.07 -15.44
CA SER A 97 -12.45 -1.28 -15.62
C SER A 97 -13.08 -0.03 -16.22
N GLU A 98 -13.97 -0.19 -17.19
CA GLU A 98 -14.76 0.91 -17.76
C GLU A 98 -15.80 1.45 -16.77
N ASP A 99 -16.18 0.67 -15.76
CA ASP A 99 -17.13 1.04 -14.71
C ASP A 99 -16.50 1.06 -13.32
N PHE A 100 -15.24 1.50 -13.25
CA PHE A 100 -14.46 1.50 -12.01
C PHE A 100 -15.11 2.35 -10.91
N ILE A 101 -15.56 3.56 -11.24
CA ILE A 101 -16.24 4.47 -10.30
C ILE A 101 -17.65 3.95 -9.98
N GLY A 102 -18.40 3.46 -10.97
CA GLY A 102 -19.73 2.89 -10.79
C GLY A 102 -19.75 1.73 -9.80
N ASN A 103 -18.77 0.83 -9.90
CA ASN A 103 -18.62 -0.30 -8.97
C ASN A 103 -18.43 0.15 -7.50
N TYR A 104 -17.75 1.25 -7.24
CA TYR A 104 -17.65 1.81 -5.89
C TYR A 104 -18.97 2.46 -5.45
N LEU A 105 -19.60 3.26 -6.32
CA LEU A 105 -20.87 3.93 -6.01
C LEU A 105 -21.99 2.92 -5.73
N GLU A 106 -22.06 1.82 -6.48
CA GLU A 106 -23.00 0.73 -6.22
C GLU A 106 -22.79 0.14 -4.82
N ASN A 107 -21.57 -0.19 -4.45
CA ASN A 107 -21.25 -0.74 -3.13
C ASN A 107 -21.49 0.27 -1.99
N ILE A 108 -21.29 1.56 -2.22
CA ILE A 108 -21.66 2.63 -1.28
C ILE A 108 -23.18 2.66 -1.10
N GLN A 109 -23.94 2.64 -2.20
CA GLN A 109 -25.40 2.68 -2.19
C GLN A 109 -26.01 1.47 -1.50
N LEU A 110 -25.43 0.29 -1.69
CA LEU A 110 -25.82 -0.95 -1.01
C LEU A 110 -25.36 -0.98 0.47
N ASN A 111 -24.64 0.03 0.94
CA ASN A 111 -24.03 0.06 2.28
C ASN A 111 -23.26 -1.24 2.61
N SER A 112 -22.51 -1.73 1.63
CA SER A 112 -21.82 -3.03 1.70
C SER A 112 -20.83 -3.11 2.85
N GLY A 113 -20.11 -2.00 3.15
CA GLY A 113 -19.13 -1.92 4.23
C GLY A 113 -18.73 -0.50 4.60
N ASP A 114 -17.92 -0.36 5.63
CA ASP A 114 -17.33 0.91 6.07
C ASP A 114 -16.06 1.23 5.30
N LEU A 115 -15.35 0.18 4.87
CA LEU A 115 -14.23 0.21 3.94
C LEU A 115 -14.44 -0.83 2.84
N ILE A 116 -14.25 -0.41 1.58
CA ILE A 116 -14.40 -1.24 0.38
C ILE A 116 -13.04 -1.28 -0.31
N PHE A 117 -12.44 -2.47 -0.42
CA PHE A 117 -11.13 -2.66 -1.03
C PHE A 117 -11.26 -3.31 -2.41
N GLY A 118 -10.86 -2.57 -3.46
CA GLY A 118 -10.95 -3.02 -4.85
C GLY A 118 -9.86 -3.99 -5.28
N GLY A 119 -8.71 -3.94 -4.63
CA GLY A 119 -7.56 -4.78 -4.96
C GLY A 119 -6.64 -4.18 -6.02
N SER A 120 -5.61 -4.95 -6.36
CA SER A 120 -4.64 -4.60 -7.40
C SER A 120 -4.18 -5.82 -8.18
N VAL A 121 -3.86 -5.58 -9.44
CA VAL A 121 -3.26 -6.56 -10.35
C VAL A 121 -1.96 -6.01 -10.93
N TYR A 122 -1.15 -6.89 -11.46
CA TYR A 122 0.12 -6.57 -12.12
C TYR A 122 0.15 -7.23 -13.49
N GLN A 123 0.96 -6.71 -14.40
CA GLN A 123 1.12 -7.29 -15.72
C GLN A 123 1.56 -8.76 -15.60
N ASN A 124 0.93 -9.64 -16.40
CA ASN A 124 1.26 -11.06 -16.39
C ASN A 124 2.59 -11.36 -17.09
N GLU A 125 3.01 -10.48 -17.99
CA GLU A 125 4.28 -10.63 -18.69
C GLU A 125 5.45 -10.54 -17.71
N ARG A 126 6.35 -11.51 -17.85
CA ARG A 126 7.55 -11.55 -17.02
C ARG A 126 8.50 -10.42 -17.41
N PRO A 127 8.85 -9.52 -16.47
CA PRO A 127 9.78 -8.43 -16.77
C PRO A 127 11.22 -8.94 -16.88
N SER A 128 12.12 -8.02 -17.21
CA SER A 128 13.56 -8.21 -17.11
C SER A 128 13.99 -8.67 -15.72
N ARG A 129 15.13 -9.35 -15.62
CA ARG A 129 15.59 -9.95 -14.37
C ARG A 129 15.83 -8.95 -13.24
N ASP A 130 16.23 -7.74 -13.55
CA ASP A 130 16.47 -6.67 -12.59
C ASP A 130 15.21 -6.18 -11.86
N LYS A 131 14.00 -6.47 -12.40
CA LYS A 131 12.69 -6.15 -11.80
C LYS A 131 11.92 -7.41 -11.35
N TYR A 132 12.51 -8.59 -11.53
CA TYR A 132 11.82 -9.87 -11.34
C TYR A 132 11.40 -10.12 -9.89
N LEU A 133 12.15 -9.64 -8.90
CA LEU A 133 11.83 -9.86 -7.49
C LEU A 133 10.53 -9.13 -7.10
N ARG A 134 10.40 -7.84 -7.47
CA ARG A 134 9.19 -7.06 -7.20
C ARG A 134 7.97 -7.67 -7.91
N TRP A 135 8.11 -7.98 -9.19
CA TRP A 135 7.05 -8.61 -9.97
C TRP A 135 6.60 -9.96 -9.38
N LYS A 136 7.55 -10.85 -9.08
CA LYS A 136 7.22 -12.18 -8.53
C LYS A 136 6.52 -12.09 -7.18
N TYR A 137 6.97 -11.16 -6.33
CA TYR A 137 6.31 -10.87 -5.07
C TYR A 137 4.86 -10.40 -5.28
N SER A 138 4.66 -9.46 -6.18
CA SER A 138 3.35 -8.89 -6.52
C SER A 138 2.38 -9.96 -7.01
N ILE A 139 2.77 -10.76 -7.99
CA ILE A 139 1.93 -11.85 -8.52
C ILE A 139 1.63 -12.89 -7.43
N CYS A 140 2.62 -13.30 -6.64
CA CYS A 140 2.43 -14.37 -5.65
C CYS A 140 1.72 -13.93 -4.37
N ARG A 141 1.85 -12.67 -3.97
CA ARG A 141 1.43 -12.21 -2.62
C ARG A 141 0.38 -11.11 -2.63
N GLU A 142 0.34 -10.25 -3.67
CA GLU A 142 -0.52 -9.07 -3.70
C GLU A 142 -1.71 -9.22 -4.67
N SER A 143 -1.51 -9.77 -5.87
CA SER A 143 -2.61 -10.04 -6.84
C SER A 143 -3.48 -11.20 -6.36
N LYS A 144 -4.50 -10.89 -5.58
CA LYS A 144 -5.46 -11.86 -5.06
C LYS A 144 -6.88 -11.44 -5.45
N SER A 145 -7.71 -12.41 -5.86
CA SER A 145 -9.13 -12.18 -6.10
C SER A 145 -9.85 -11.71 -4.84
N ALA A 146 -10.96 -11.01 -4.99
CA ALA A 146 -11.80 -10.56 -3.88
C ALA A 146 -12.21 -11.72 -2.97
N ASP A 147 -12.60 -12.86 -3.54
CA ASP A 147 -12.94 -14.08 -2.81
C ASP A 147 -11.76 -14.59 -1.94
N THR A 148 -10.54 -14.65 -2.51
CA THR A 148 -9.36 -15.06 -1.75
C THR A 148 -9.03 -14.07 -0.62
N ARG A 149 -9.19 -12.76 -0.86
CA ARG A 149 -8.96 -11.72 0.15
C ARG A 149 -9.97 -11.82 1.29
N THR A 150 -11.24 -12.04 0.98
CA THR A 150 -12.31 -12.22 1.96
C THR A 150 -12.08 -13.42 2.87
N ARG A 151 -11.70 -14.57 2.30
CA ARG A 151 -11.46 -15.81 3.08
C ARG A 151 -10.21 -15.74 3.96
N SER A 152 -9.20 -15.01 3.54
CA SER A 152 -7.91 -15.01 4.23
C SER A 152 -7.82 -14.00 5.37
N HIS A 153 -8.80 -13.12 5.55
CA HIS A 153 -8.74 -11.94 6.44
C HIS A 153 -7.47 -11.10 6.26
N TYR A 154 -6.75 -11.31 5.16
CA TYR A 154 -5.53 -10.62 4.80
C TYR A 154 -5.75 -9.73 3.59
N GLY A 155 -5.04 -8.64 3.54
CA GLY A 155 -4.82 -8.04 2.25
C GLY A 155 -5.48 -6.71 2.03
N PHE A 156 -5.71 -5.95 3.08
CA PHE A 156 -5.92 -4.52 2.90
C PHE A 156 -4.59 -3.88 2.45
N LYS A 157 -4.68 -3.05 1.43
CA LYS A 157 -3.60 -2.23 0.88
C LYS A 157 -4.13 -0.84 0.60
N THR A 158 -3.28 0.16 0.72
CA THR A 158 -3.69 1.57 0.58
C THR A 158 -3.69 2.10 -0.85
N ASN A 159 -3.48 1.23 -1.83
CA ASN A 159 -3.35 1.64 -3.23
C ASN A 159 -4.67 1.72 -4.02
N ASN A 160 -5.76 1.14 -3.51
CA ASN A 160 -7.08 1.16 -4.15
C ASN A 160 -8.17 0.78 -3.14
N PHE A 161 -8.62 1.73 -2.33
CA PHE A 161 -9.67 1.48 -1.35
C PHE A 161 -10.56 2.70 -1.14
N CYS A 162 -11.84 2.44 -0.88
CA CYS A 162 -12.84 3.43 -0.54
C CYS A 162 -13.23 3.27 0.94
N VAL A 163 -13.29 4.36 1.69
CA VAL A 163 -13.60 4.35 3.13
C VAL A 163 -14.57 5.47 3.49
N LYS A 164 -15.48 5.25 4.44
CA LYS A 164 -16.29 6.31 5.03
C LYS A 164 -15.38 7.38 5.61
N LYS A 165 -15.61 8.64 5.27
CA LYS A 165 -14.83 9.77 5.79
C LYS A 165 -14.88 9.85 7.33
N ALA A 166 -16.02 9.48 7.93
CA ALA A 166 -16.16 9.40 9.39
C ALA A 166 -15.18 8.38 10.02
N VAL A 167 -15.01 7.21 9.39
CA VAL A 167 -14.05 6.18 9.83
C VAL A 167 -12.61 6.71 9.73
N LEU A 168 -12.27 7.39 8.63
CA LEU A 168 -10.94 7.95 8.45
C LEU A 168 -10.63 9.09 9.46
N LYS A 169 -11.65 9.85 9.87
CA LYS A 169 -11.53 10.88 10.93
C LYS A 169 -11.29 10.27 12.31
N GLU A 170 -11.95 9.17 12.61
CA GLU A 170 -11.85 8.49 13.90
C GLU A 170 -10.57 7.64 14.00
N TYR A 171 -10.20 6.95 12.92
CA TYR A 171 -9.06 6.04 12.85
C TYR A 171 -8.09 6.50 11.75
N SER A 172 -7.43 7.64 11.92
CA SER A 172 -6.47 8.16 10.94
C SER A 172 -5.23 7.28 10.84
N PHE A 173 -4.46 7.44 9.76
CA PHE A 173 -3.16 6.80 9.62
C PHE A 173 -2.18 7.31 10.67
N ASP A 174 -1.38 6.43 11.24
CA ASP A 174 -0.38 6.82 12.24
C ASP A 174 0.82 7.51 11.56
N GLU A 175 0.97 8.82 11.80
CA GLU A 175 2.01 9.64 11.17
C GLU A 175 3.41 9.44 11.76
N ARG A 176 3.54 8.65 12.84
CA ARG A 176 4.84 8.23 13.39
C ARG A 176 5.54 7.23 12.48
N ILE A 177 4.78 6.52 11.61
CA ILE A 177 5.36 5.63 10.61
C ILE A 177 5.89 6.48 9.46
N LYS A 178 7.21 6.54 9.36
CA LYS A 178 7.90 7.29 8.30
C LYS A 178 8.48 6.37 7.24
N GLY A 179 8.62 6.90 6.02
CA GLY A 179 9.18 6.14 4.90
C GLY A 179 8.24 5.07 4.36
N TYR A 180 8.75 3.86 4.07
CA TYR A 180 8.03 2.84 3.32
C TYR A 180 7.60 1.66 4.20
N GLY A 181 6.29 1.37 4.17
CA GLY A 181 5.71 0.07 4.53
C GLY A 181 5.13 -0.03 5.94
N HIS A 182 4.11 -0.87 6.02
CA HIS A 182 3.31 -1.22 7.19
C HIS A 182 2.36 -0.13 7.73
N GLU A 183 2.26 1.05 7.08
CA GLU A 183 1.20 2.01 7.37
C GLU A 183 -0.19 1.41 7.08
N ASP A 184 -0.30 0.64 5.99
CA ASP A 184 -1.49 -0.14 5.61
C ASP A 184 -1.80 -1.27 6.61
N THR A 185 -0.78 -1.98 7.03
CA THR A 185 -0.89 -3.09 7.99
C THR A 185 -1.42 -2.61 9.34
N LEU A 186 -0.87 -1.51 9.86
CA LEU A 186 -1.32 -0.94 11.13
C LEU A 186 -2.74 -0.40 10.99
N PHE A 187 -3.04 0.37 9.94
CA PHE A 187 -4.36 0.92 9.72
C PHE A 187 -5.42 -0.19 9.62
N GLY A 188 -5.18 -1.21 8.79
CA GLY A 188 -6.07 -2.37 8.67
C GLY A 188 -6.27 -3.12 9.98
N PHE A 189 -5.21 -3.29 10.78
CA PHE A 189 -5.29 -3.92 12.10
C PHE A 189 -6.17 -3.11 13.07
N VAL A 190 -5.98 -1.79 13.13
CA VAL A 190 -6.79 -0.89 13.97
C VAL A 190 -8.27 -0.95 13.59
N LEU A 191 -8.58 -0.94 12.29
CA LEU A 191 -9.96 -1.07 11.82
C LEU A 191 -10.60 -2.40 12.24
N LEU A 192 -9.86 -3.51 12.10
CA LEU A 192 -10.34 -4.83 12.52
C LEU A 192 -10.59 -4.91 14.03
N GLN A 193 -9.70 -4.36 14.86
CA GLN A 193 -9.87 -4.31 16.32
C GLN A 193 -11.10 -3.51 16.75
N ASN A 194 -11.52 -2.54 15.94
CA ASN A 194 -12.69 -1.71 16.19
C ASN A 194 -13.96 -2.17 15.44
N ASN A 195 -13.95 -3.41 14.93
CA ASN A 195 -15.09 -4.02 14.23
C ASN A 195 -15.57 -3.22 13.01
N ILE A 196 -14.70 -2.45 12.37
CA ILE A 196 -15.02 -1.76 11.12
C ILE A 196 -15.17 -2.80 10.01
N LYS A 197 -16.31 -2.74 9.31
CA LYS A 197 -16.65 -3.71 8.26
C LYS A 197 -15.84 -3.45 6.99
N ILE A 198 -14.86 -4.33 6.72
CA ILE A 198 -14.06 -4.31 5.48
C ILE A 198 -14.67 -5.29 4.47
N VAL A 199 -14.96 -4.79 3.28
CA VAL A 199 -15.51 -5.58 2.16
C VAL A 199 -14.50 -5.59 1.00
N HIS A 200 -14.32 -6.74 0.38
CA HIS A 200 -13.47 -6.91 -0.79
C HIS A 200 -14.31 -7.07 -2.04
N ILE A 201 -14.06 -6.24 -3.05
CA ILE A 201 -14.73 -6.31 -4.35
C ILE A 201 -13.73 -6.57 -5.48
N GLU A 202 -14.18 -7.12 -6.58
CA GLU A 202 -13.35 -7.33 -7.76
C GLU A 202 -13.34 -6.07 -8.63
N ASN A 203 -12.59 -5.07 -8.20
CA ASN A 203 -12.45 -3.77 -8.89
C ASN A 203 -10.99 -3.29 -8.87
N PRO A 204 -10.05 -4.11 -9.39
CA PRO A 204 -8.63 -3.84 -9.22
C PRO A 204 -8.14 -2.68 -10.09
N VAL A 205 -7.08 -2.02 -9.60
CA VAL A 205 -6.20 -1.17 -10.41
C VAL A 205 -5.00 -1.97 -10.90
N LEU A 206 -4.47 -1.61 -12.06
CA LEU A 206 -3.22 -2.16 -12.59
C LEU A 206 -2.04 -1.32 -12.07
N ASN A 207 -1.12 -1.95 -11.37
CA ASN A 207 0.16 -1.36 -11.00
C ASN A 207 1.21 -1.74 -12.06
N SER A 208 1.65 -0.76 -12.84
CA SER A 208 2.62 -0.96 -13.92
C SER A 208 4.06 -0.66 -13.50
N CYS A 209 4.26 0.17 -12.48
CA CYS A 209 5.58 0.54 -11.99
C CYS A 209 6.19 -0.56 -11.12
N LEU A 210 7.28 -1.16 -11.60
CA LEU A 210 8.04 -2.16 -10.86
C LEU A 210 9.40 -1.60 -10.47
N ASP A 211 9.67 -1.55 -9.18
CA ASP A 211 11.01 -1.25 -8.66
C ASP A 211 12.04 -2.27 -9.16
N SER A 212 13.28 -1.83 -9.35
CA SER A 212 14.39 -2.77 -9.52
C SER A 212 14.61 -3.60 -8.26
N ASN A 213 15.21 -4.79 -8.40
CA ASN A 213 15.45 -5.69 -7.27
C ASN A 213 16.22 -5.01 -6.11
N PRO A 214 17.29 -4.21 -6.35
CA PRO A 214 17.97 -3.49 -5.27
C PRO A 214 17.06 -2.49 -4.56
N ILE A 215 16.31 -1.67 -5.30
CA ILE A 215 15.36 -0.69 -4.72
C ILE A 215 14.30 -1.40 -3.89
N PHE A 216 13.73 -2.50 -4.40
CA PHE A 216 12.73 -3.27 -3.66
C PHE A 216 13.30 -3.92 -2.39
N LEU A 217 14.55 -4.37 -2.40
CA LEU A 217 15.23 -4.87 -1.19
C LEU A 217 15.45 -3.75 -0.17
N ASP A 218 15.82 -2.54 -0.59
CA ASP A 218 15.99 -1.42 0.31
C ASP A 218 14.66 -0.94 0.91
N LYS A 219 13.59 -0.89 0.10
CA LYS A 219 12.22 -0.68 0.60
C LYS A 219 11.81 -1.78 1.59
N THR A 220 12.18 -3.03 1.34
CA THR A 220 11.91 -4.15 2.26
C THR A 220 12.63 -3.98 3.60
N LYS A 221 13.87 -3.47 3.60
CA LYS A 221 14.60 -3.16 4.85
C LYS A 221 13.87 -2.09 5.67
N GLN A 222 13.45 -0.99 5.04
CA GLN A 222 12.67 0.06 5.70
C GLN A 222 11.35 -0.48 6.26
N SER A 223 10.64 -1.27 5.47
CA SER A 223 9.40 -1.93 5.90
C SER A 223 9.59 -2.81 7.14
N ILE A 224 10.69 -3.57 7.23
CA ILE A 224 11.00 -4.38 8.43
C ILE A 224 11.30 -3.50 9.64
N GLN A 225 11.98 -2.36 9.46
CA GLN A 225 12.24 -1.40 10.53
C GLN A 225 10.95 -0.79 11.06
N ASN A 226 10.05 -0.38 10.15
CA ASN A 226 8.74 0.13 10.50
C ASN A 226 7.89 -0.94 11.22
N LEU A 227 7.90 -2.18 10.74
CA LEU A 227 7.19 -3.27 11.39
C LEU A 227 7.63 -3.47 12.84
N TRP A 228 8.94 -3.43 13.07
CA TRP A 228 9.50 -3.58 14.43
C TRP A 228 9.14 -2.37 15.31
N PHE A 229 9.22 -1.15 14.76
CA PHE A 229 8.79 0.06 15.46
C PHE A 229 7.31 0.00 15.85
N ILE A 230 6.44 -0.42 14.93
CA ILE A 230 5.01 -0.59 15.22
C ILE A 230 4.80 -1.59 16.35
N HIS A 231 5.50 -2.72 16.28
CA HIS A 231 5.37 -3.76 17.31
C HIS A 231 5.85 -3.29 18.69
N GLU A 232 6.97 -2.56 18.78
CA GLU A 232 7.50 -2.12 20.08
C GLU A 232 6.75 -0.90 20.65
N GLU A 233 6.47 0.09 19.81
CA GLU A 233 6.08 1.41 20.28
C GLU A 233 4.59 1.73 20.11
N ILE A 234 3.88 0.99 19.24
CA ILE A 234 2.48 1.28 18.92
C ILE A 234 1.56 0.13 19.34
N GLN A 235 1.89 -1.10 18.97
CA GLN A 235 1.07 -2.29 19.17
C GLN A 235 1.88 -3.44 19.81
N PRO A 236 2.37 -3.29 21.07
CA PRO A 236 3.16 -4.32 21.73
C PRO A 236 2.28 -5.45 22.30
N ASN A 237 1.41 -6.03 21.47
CA ASN A 237 0.45 -7.04 21.91
C ASN A 237 0.49 -8.30 21.04
N ILE A 238 -0.03 -9.39 21.59
CA ILE A 238 -0.04 -10.71 20.95
C ILE A 238 -0.93 -10.75 19.72
N ASP A 239 -1.98 -9.95 19.66
CA ASP A 239 -2.92 -9.92 18.55
C ASP A 239 -2.24 -9.36 17.31
N PHE A 240 -1.47 -8.28 17.44
CA PHE A 240 -0.67 -7.74 16.34
C PHE A 240 0.42 -8.71 15.89
N ILE A 241 1.10 -9.40 16.83
CA ILE A 241 2.08 -10.44 16.50
C ILE A 241 1.42 -11.54 15.66
N ASN A 242 0.24 -12.02 16.06
CA ASN A 242 -0.49 -13.06 15.35
C ASN A 242 -1.05 -12.58 14.00
N HIS A 243 -1.39 -11.30 13.89
CA HIS A 243 -1.87 -10.68 12.67
C HIS A 243 -0.76 -10.61 11.59
N VAL A 244 0.49 -10.34 11.97
CA VAL A 244 1.60 -10.17 11.03
C VAL A 244 2.45 -11.45 10.93
N ARG A 245 2.36 -12.15 9.80
CA ARG A 245 3.04 -13.44 9.59
C ARG A 245 4.54 -13.39 9.88
N LEU A 246 5.25 -12.31 9.55
CA LEU A 246 6.68 -12.19 9.80
C LEU A 246 6.99 -12.13 11.30
N LEU A 247 6.22 -11.35 12.07
CA LEU A 247 6.35 -11.30 13.54
C LEU A 247 6.03 -12.66 14.16
N LYS A 248 4.92 -13.27 13.77
CA LYS A 248 4.55 -14.61 14.24
C LYS A 248 5.66 -15.62 13.99
N THR A 249 6.26 -15.60 12.80
CA THR A 249 7.38 -16.50 12.47
C THR A 249 8.61 -16.20 13.34
N TYR A 250 8.94 -14.92 13.55
CA TYR A 250 10.03 -14.51 14.42
C TYR A 250 9.83 -15.01 15.86
N TYR A 251 8.66 -14.82 16.43
CA TYR A 251 8.36 -15.28 17.80
C TYR A 251 8.35 -16.79 17.93
N ASN A 252 7.88 -17.53 16.92
CA ASN A 252 8.01 -19.00 16.90
C ASN A 252 9.48 -19.43 16.94
N VAL A 253 10.34 -18.85 16.08
CA VAL A 253 11.78 -19.13 16.07
C VAL A 253 12.43 -18.81 17.43
N LYS A 254 12.01 -17.71 18.06
CA LYS A 254 12.47 -17.29 19.39
C LYS A 254 12.04 -18.29 20.46
N THR A 255 10.79 -18.73 20.47
CA THR A 255 10.23 -19.71 21.40
C THR A 255 10.95 -21.05 21.31
N TYR A 256 11.25 -21.53 20.10
CA TYR A 256 12.03 -22.75 19.89
C TYR A 256 13.55 -22.57 20.09
N ARG A 257 14.01 -21.41 20.60
CA ARG A 257 15.42 -21.07 20.80
C ARG A 257 16.31 -21.24 19.57
N ALA A 258 15.71 -21.13 18.38
CA ALA A 258 16.40 -21.34 17.10
C ALA A 258 17.04 -20.05 16.52
N ILE A 259 17.01 -18.91 17.23
CA ILE A 259 17.66 -17.66 16.80
C ILE A 259 19.16 -17.84 16.53
N PRO A 260 19.97 -18.52 17.41
CA PRO A 260 21.39 -18.71 17.13
C PRO A 260 21.65 -19.52 15.85
N LEU A 261 20.84 -20.55 15.62
CA LEU A 261 20.93 -21.35 14.39
C LEU A 261 20.62 -20.50 13.14
N LEU A 262 19.57 -19.69 13.20
CA LEU A 262 19.19 -18.81 12.09
C LEU A 262 20.30 -17.79 11.78
N ARG A 263 20.94 -17.23 12.81
CA ARG A 263 22.10 -16.33 12.67
C ARG A 263 23.28 -17.04 12.01
N PHE A 264 23.59 -18.25 12.47
CA PHE A 264 24.67 -19.05 11.89
C PHE A 264 24.41 -19.34 10.41
N VAL A 265 23.19 -19.78 10.06
CA VAL A 265 22.81 -19.99 8.65
C VAL A 265 22.90 -18.67 7.84
N ASN A 266 22.42 -17.56 8.40
CA ASN A 266 22.50 -16.27 7.72
C ASN A 266 23.96 -15.79 7.55
N TYR A 267 24.84 -16.08 8.50
CA TYR A 267 26.27 -15.80 8.37
C TYR A 267 26.89 -16.54 7.18
N LEU A 268 26.51 -17.82 7.00
CA LEU A 268 27.05 -18.65 5.91
C LEU A 268 26.48 -18.26 4.53
N VAL A 269 25.17 -18.04 4.42
CA VAL A 269 24.50 -17.91 3.11
C VAL A 269 23.90 -16.53 2.85
N GLY A 270 23.88 -15.63 3.82
CA GLY A 270 23.15 -14.34 3.73
C GLY A 270 23.62 -13.45 2.58
N LYS A 271 24.95 -13.31 2.39
CA LYS A 271 25.52 -12.52 1.28
C LYS A 271 25.18 -13.13 -0.09
N SER A 272 25.29 -14.46 -0.22
CA SER A 272 24.92 -15.16 -1.44
C SER A 272 23.42 -15.06 -1.71
N ASN A 273 22.59 -15.20 -0.68
CA ASN A 273 21.14 -15.04 -0.78
C ASN A 273 20.77 -13.62 -1.29
N GLU A 274 21.35 -12.58 -0.69
CA GLU A 274 21.11 -11.19 -1.13
C GLU A 274 21.59 -10.97 -2.57
N HIS A 275 22.73 -11.53 -2.96
CA HIS A 275 23.22 -11.48 -4.34
C HIS A 275 22.23 -12.12 -5.32
N PHE A 276 21.71 -13.31 -5.01
CA PHE A 276 20.72 -14.00 -5.85
C PHE A 276 19.40 -13.22 -5.94
N LEU A 277 18.95 -12.62 -4.85
CA LEU A 277 17.76 -11.75 -4.86
C LEU A 277 17.97 -10.52 -5.76
N LYS A 278 19.13 -9.87 -5.68
CA LYS A 278 19.49 -8.72 -6.53
C LYS A 278 19.58 -9.08 -8.00
N SER A 279 20.12 -10.24 -8.32
CA SER A 279 20.30 -10.71 -9.70
C SER A 279 19.02 -11.27 -10.34
N GLY A 280 17.95 -11.46 -9.56
CA GLY A 280 16.69 -12.04 -10.04
C GLY A 280 16.72 -13.58 -10.21
N TRP A 281 17.70 -14.24 -9.58
CA TRP A 281 17.82 -15.71 -9.52
C TRP A 281 17.49 -16.21 -8.10
N PHE A 282 16.22 -16.38 -7.78
CA PHE A 282 15.79 -16.70 -6.41
C PHE A 282 14.51 -17.53 -6.40
N THR A 283 14.19 -18.06 -5.21
CA THR A 283 12.87 -18.57 -4.85
C THR A 283 12.19 -17.63 -3.83
N MET A 284 10.87 -17.68 -3.74
CA MET A 284 10.16 -16.89 -2.72
C MET A 284 10.56 -17.27 -1.28
N ARG A 285 10.99 -18.51 -1.05
CA ARG A 285 11.52 -18.95 0.26
C ARG A 285 12.83 -18.24 0.62
N MET A 286 13.70 -17.99 -0.36
CA MET A 286 14.93 -17.20 -0.16
C MET A 286 14.60 -15.76 0.26
N PHE A 287 13.58 -15.16 -0.34
CA PHE A 287 13.12 -13.83 0.06
C PHE A 287 12.45 -13.83 1.44
N ASP A 288 11.65 -14.84 1.78
CA ASP A 288 11.07 -14.98 3.12
C ASP A 288 12.16 -15.19 4.20
N PHE A 289 13.20 -15.99 3.91
CA PHE A 289 14.39 -16.12 4.76
C PHE A 289 15.13 -14.79 4.93
N TYR A 290 15.35 -14.05 3.84
CA TYR A 290 15.98 -12.73 3.89
C TYR A 290 15.25 -11.77 4.83
N LYS A 291 13.92 -11.68 4.74
CA LYS A 291 13.10 -10.84 5.62
C LYS A 291 13.23 -11.24 7.09
N LEU A 292 13.18 -12.53 7.38
CA LEU A 292 13.30 -13.04 8.75
C LEU A 292 14.70 -12.79 9.32
N ALA A 293 15.75 -13.03 8.55
CA ALA A 293 17.13 -12.77 8.95
C ALA A 293 17.38 -11.29 9.21
N MET A 294 16.81 -10.40 8.37
CA MET A 294 16.87 -8.94 8.57
C MET A 294 16.19 -8.53 9.87
N LEU A 295 15.00 -9.06 10.17
CA LEU A 295 14.30 -8.77 11.41
C LEU A 295 15.12 -9.20 12.63
N VAL A 296 15.69 -10.42 12.63
CA VAL A 296 16.55 -10.91 13.72
C VAL A 296 17.79 -10.03 13.91
N ASN A 297 18.44 -9.63 12.82
CA ASN A 297 19.60 -8.74 12.90
C ASN A 297 19.26 -7.34 13.42
N TRP A 298 18.05 -6.84 13.11
CA TRP A 298 17.59 -5.53 13.56
C TRP A 298 17.29 -5.52 15.06
N THR A 299 16.64 -6.57 15.58
CA THR A 299 16.32 -6.71 17.00
C THR A 299 17.55 -6.76 17.88
N ASP A 300 18.65 -7.35 17.41
CA ASP A 300 19.91 -7.41 18.14
C ASP A 300 20.63 -6.07 18.27
N LYS A 301 20.51 -5.20 17.25
CA LYS A 301 21.14 -3.89 17.28
C LYS A 301 20.50 -2.93 18.27
N LYS A 302 19.20 -3.11 18.55
CA LYS A 302 18.47 -2.30 19.52
C LYS A 302 18.56 -2.84 20.95
N GLY A 303 18.93 -4.10 21.13
CA GLY A 303 19.11 -4.73 22.45
C GLY A 303 20.52 -4.53 23.06
N LYS A 304 21.39 -3.83 22.36
CA LYS A 304 22.71 -3.37 22.83
C LYS A 304 22.69 -1.87 23.02
#